data_6c298cdcd45872d68e543ef1fbe6026d
#
_entry.id   6c298cdcd45872d68e543ef1fbe6026d
#
_cell.length_a   1.000
_cell.length_b   1.000
_cell.length_c   1.000
_cell.angle_alpha   90.00
_cell.angle_beta   90.00
_cell.angle_gamma   90.00
#
_symmetry.space_group_name_H-M   'P 1'
#
loop_
_entity.id
_entity.type
_entity.pdbx_description
1 polymer ?
#
loop_
_entity_poly.entity_id
_entity_poly.type
_entity_poly.pdbx_seq_one_letter_code
_entity_poly.pdbx_strand_id
1 'polypeptide(L)'
;MSGVARDSNWPAVDERLVAPESRFEIWDGRVEYVAPADEPHGTRHSKISALLEAHVGSDYEVASDMLTRTSAVDDVAPDASVFPIARDPETGQRQLEELAFEVVSTESLSHAARKAQKLTERGVRRVFAVDVERQRAVEWSAETGSWRILDHDAVIEDRAFAAPLPVAALVSAAKADDAMARALLVKRNRVLVAALDEQRSAGQSQGKLEGKLEGKLEGKLEALLAMLEARGLSPTEAERQQLLAQRDPARIAAWLAAAAHCKSVGELFGIST
;
A
#
# COMPACT_ATOMS: atom_id res chain seq x y z
N MET A 1 32.91 -4.31 14.84
CA MET A 1 31.52 -4.70 15.13
C MET A 1 31.50 -5.24 16.55
N SER A 2 31.22 -4.36 17.52
CA SER A 2 31.16 -4.74 18.94
C SER A 2 29.74 -5.20 19.20
N GLY A 3 29.54 -6.51 19.30
CA GLY A 3 28.28 -7.08 19.77
C GLY A 3 28.09 -6.65 21.23
N VAL A 4 27.02 -5.91 21.50
CA VAL A 4 26.56 -5.69 22.88
C VAL A 4 26.26 -7.08 23.43
N ALA A 5 27.04 -7.53 24.40
CA ALA A 5 26.79 -8.75 25.13
C ALA A 5 25.39 -8.60 25.75
N ARG A 6 24.45 -9.44 25.34
CA ARG A 6 23.14 -9.54 26.00
C ARG A 6 23.42 -9.97 27.45
N ASP A 7 23.00 -9.11 28.35
CA ASP A 7 23.07 -9.44 29.78
C ASP A 7 22.13 -10.65 29.97
N SER A 8 22.70 -11.82 30.29
CA SER A 8 21.98 -13.08 30.43
C SER A 8 20.98 -13.10 31.59
N ASN A 9 20.85 -11.98 32.29
CA ASN A 9 20.01 -11.83 33.49
C ASN A 9 18.72 -11.02 33.26
N TRP A 10 18.36 -10.72 31.98
CA TRP A 10 17.10 -10.05 31.70
C TRP A 10 15.92 -11.02 31.88
N PRO A 11 14.81 -10.56 32.50
CA PRO A 11 13.57 -11.34 32.55
C PRO A 11 12.96 -11.54 31.16
N ALA A 12 12.07 -12.52 31.01
CA ALA A 12 11.32 -12.70 29.78
C ALA A 12 10.52 -11.45 29.45
N VAL A 13 10.39 -11.12 28.15
CA VAL A 13 9.79 -9.85 27.71
C VAL A 13 8.30 -9.70 28.03
N ASP A 14 7.59 -10.81 28.20
CA ASP A 14 6.17 -10.86 28.54
C ASP A 14 5.89 -11.40 29.94
N GLU A 15 6.92 -11.57 30.78
CA GLU A 15 6.75 -11.89 32.18
C GLU A 15 6.11 -10.72 32.93
N ARG A 16 4.94 -10.94 33.53
CA ARG A 16 4.18 -9.91 34.23
C ARG A 16 4.23 -10.10 35.72
N LEU A 17 4.36 -8.99 36.43
CA LEU A 17 4.28 -8.97 37.89
C LEU A 17 2.83 -9.02 38.37
N VAL A 18 1.91 -8.46 37.60
CA VAL A 18 0.48 -8.37 37.93
C VAL A 18 -0.35 -8.61 36.68
N ALA A 19 -1.44 -9.40 36.79
CA ALA A 19 -2.42 -9.51 35.70
C ALA A 19 -3.17 -8.18 35.53
N PRO A 20 -3.22 -7.60 34.34
CA PRO A 20 -3.84 -6.29 34.15
C PRO A 20 -5.37 -6.39 34.19
N GLU A 21 -6.00 -5.73 35.18
CA GLU A 21 -7.45 -5.44 35.18
C GLU A 21 -7.78 -4.10 34.50
N SER A 22 -6.74 -3.26 34.30
CA SER A 22 -6.82 -1.97 33.62
C SER A 22 -5.50 -1.67 32.90
N ARG A 23 -5.49 -0.69 31.99
CA ARG A 23 -4.26 -0.24 31.33
C ARG A 23 -3.35 0.43 32.35
N PHE A 24 -2.14 -0.09 32.48
CA PHE A 24 -1.09 0.47 33.33
C PHE A 24 0.29 0.20 32.76
N GLU A 25 1.25 0.99 33.19
CA GLU A 25 2.68 0.76 32.99
C GLU A 25 3.36 0.68 34.37
N ILE A 26 4.54 0.13 34.44
CA ILE A 26 5.37 0.13 35.64
C ILE A 26 6.61 0.96 35.36
N TRP A 27 6.80 2.00 36.17
CA TRP A 27 7.95 2.89 36.08
C TRP A 27 8.68 2.91 37.42
N ASP A 28 9.95 2.52 37.39
CA ASP A 28 10.78 2.48 38.62
C ASP A 28 10.10 1.71 39.77
N GLY A 29 9.42 0.60 39.44
CA GLY A 29 8.70 -0.27 40.36
C GLY A 29 7.34 0.26 40.82
N ARG A 30 6.84 1.37 40.24
CA ARG A 30 5.53 1.96 40.57
C ARG A 30 4.56 1.78 39.43
N VAL A 31 3.32 1.38 39.78
CA VAL A 31 2.22 1.31 38.81
C VAL A 31 1.74 2.71 38.48
N GLU A 32 1.76 3.05 37.18
CA GLU A 32 1.17 4.26 36.63
C GLU A 32 0.00 3.87 35.73
N TYR A 33 -1.20 4.33 36.03
CA TYR A 33 -2.38 4.05 35.22
C TYR A 33 -2.38 4.94 33.98
N VAL A 34 -2.60 4.30 32.83
CA VAL A 34 -2.66 5.01 31.54
C VAL A 34 -4.08 5.56 31.37
N ALA A 35 -4.19 6.87 31.18
CA ALA A 35 -5.46 7.51 30.89
C ALA A 35 -6.06 7.01 29.56
N PRO A 36 -7.40 7.03 29.42
CA PRO A 36 -8.03 6.82 28.11
C PRO A 36 -7.50 7.81 27.08
N ALA A 37 -7.31 7.35 25.85
CA ALA A 37 -6.87 8.19 24.75
C ALA A 37 -7.92 9.27 24.42
N ASP A 38 -7.46 10.47 24.11
CA ASP A 38 -8.30 11.49 23.47
C ASP A 38 -8.62 11.11 22.00
N GLU A 39 -9.55 11.81 21.36
CA GLU A 39 -9.96 11.51 19.99
C GLU A 39 -8.78 11.57 18.99
N PRO A 40 -7.93 12.61 18.97
CA PRO A 40 -6.79 12.67 18.05
C PRO A 40 -5.80 11.52 18.25
N HIS A 41 -5.47 11.16 19.49
CA HIS A 41 -4.60 10.06 19.83
C HIS A 41 -5.21 8.73 19.39
N GLY A 42 -6.41 8.40 19.85
CA GLY A 42 -7.05 7.11 19.55
C GLY A 42 -7.28 6.89 18.06
N THR A 43 -7.68 7.95 17.33
CA THR A 43 -7.82 7.90 15.87
C THR A 43 -6.48 7.63 15.18
N ARG A 44 -5.42 8.30 15.59
CA ARG A 44 -4.09 8.13 15.00
C ARG A 44 -3.51 6.75 15.34
N HIS A 45 -3.66 6.32 16.58
CA HIS A 45 -3.24 5.01 17.05
C HIS A 45 -3.82 3.88 16.20
N SER A 46 -5.14 3.87 15.98
CA SER A 46 -5.82 2.88 15.13
C SER A 46 -5.30 2.88 13.70
N LYS A 47 -5.05 4.05 13.12
CA LYS A 47 -4.52 4.18 11.75
C LYS A 47 -3.08 3.70 11.64
N ILE A 48 -2.23 3.98 12.61
CA ILE A 48 -0.86 3.50 12.63
C ILE A 48 -0.83 1.97 12.74
N SER A 49 -1.63 1.38 13.61
CA SER A 49 -1.72 -0.07 13.74
C SER A 49 -2.14 -0.74 12.43
N ALA A 50 -3.18 -0.22 11.75
CA ALA A 50 -3.62 -0.73 10.45
C ALA A 50 -2.56 -0.55 9.36
N LEU A 51 -1.87 0.58 9.35
CA LEU A 51 -0.79 0.87 8.40
C LEU A 51 0.40 -0.09 8.58
N LEU A 52 0.81 -0.33 9.83
CA LEU A 52 1.87 -1.29 10.15
C LEU A 52 1.49 -2.70 9.75
N GLU A 53 0.26 -3.14 10.05
CA GLU A 53 -0.27 -4.45 9.67
C GLU A 53 -0.22 -4.67 8.14
N ALA A 54 -0.51 -3.63 7.36
CA ALA A 54 -0.38 -3.69 5.91
C ALA A 54 1.07 -3.83 5.44
N HIS A 55 2.06 -3.26 6.15
CA HIS A 55 3.46 -3.18 5.72
C HIS A 55 4.34 -4.32 6.24
N VAL A 56 4.06 -4.90 7.42
CA VAL A 56 4.90 -5.95 8.01
C VAL A 56 5.04 -7.18 7.12
N GLY A 57 6.22 -7.80 7.17
CA GLY A 57 6.50 -9.07 6.51
C GLY A 57 5.78 -10.24 7.19
N SER A 58 5.73 -11.39 6.50
CA SER A 58 5.06 -12.61 6.98
C SER A 58 5.63 -13.20 8.27
N ASP A 59 6.84 -12.80 8.63
CA ASP A 59 7.54 -13.32 9.82
C ASP A 59 7.33 -12.41 11.05
N TYR A 60 6.52 -11.37 10.91
CA TYR A 60 6.27 -10.36 11.95
C TYR A 60 4.77 -10.15 12.17
N GLU A 61 4.44 -9.76 13.39
CA GLU A 61 3.11 -9.34 13.83
C GLU A 61 3.14 -7.92 14.40
N VAL A 62 1.97 -7.29 14.41
CA VAL A 62 1.72 -5.98 15.02
C VAL A 62 0.87 -6.18 16.27
N ALA A 63 1.22 -5.49 17.34
CA ALA A 63 0.38 -5.40 18.53
C ALA A 63 0.20 -3.95 18.96
N SER A 64 -0.95 -3.63 19.52
CA SER A 64 -1.23 -2.34 20.12
C SER A 64 -1.23 -2.45 21.63
N ASP A 65 -0.67 -1.44 22.31
CA ASP A 65 -0.66 -1.34 23.77
C ASP A 65 -0.09 -2.59 24.47
N MET A 66 0.85 -3.26 23.82
CA MET A 66 1.43 -4.49 24.34
C MET A 66 2.50 -4.19 25.37
N LEU A 67 2.25 -4.65 26.62
CA LEU A 67 3.17 -4.44 27.72
C LEU A 67 4.47 -5.21 27.51
N THR A 68 5.59 -4.51 27.59
CA THR A 68 6.96 -5.05 27.45
C THR A 68 7.77 -4.75 28.69
N ARG A 69 8.37 -5.80 29.25
CA ARG A 69 9.32 -5.66 30.34
C ARG A 69 10.63 -5.10 29.83
N THR A 70 10.92 -3.86 30.21
CA THR A 70 12.16 -3.19 29.80
C THR A 70 13.27 -3.30 30.83
N SER A 71 12.94 -3.53 32.12
CA SER A 71 13.90 -3.83 33.20
C SER A 71 13.26 -4.69 34.29
N ALA A 72 13.98 -4.97 35.36
CA ALA A 72 13.40 -5.65 36.51
C ALA A 72 12.29 -4.86 37.23
N VAL A 73 12.24 -3.54 36.99
CA VAL A 73 11.32 -2.62 37.67
C VAL A 73 10.49 -1.77 36.70
N ASP A 74 10.60 -2.02 35.37
CA ASP A 74 9.88 -1.24 34.35
C ASP A 74 9.16 -2.16 33.37
N ASP A 75 7.87 -1.90 33.19
CA ASP A 75 7.05 -2.45 32.13
C ASP A 75 6.38 -1.27 31.38
N VAL A 76 6.66 -1.13 30.09
CA VAL A 76 6.09 -0.06 29.27
C VAL A 76 5.34 -0.63 28.08
N ALA A 77 4.32 0.05 27.64
CA ALA A 77 3.49 -0.37 26.52
C ALA A 77 3.57 0.68 25.38
N PRO A 78 4.29 0.42 24.29
CA PRO A 78 4.20 1.22 23.08
C PRO A 78 2.79 1.22 22.50
N ASP A 79 2.36 2.34 21.90
CA ASP A 79 1.07 2.42 21.23
C ASP A 79 0.95 1.38 20.10
N ALA A 80 2.04 1.13 19.37
CA ALA A 80 2.13 0.01 18.44
C ALA A 80 3.53 -0.59 18.42
N SER A 81 3.60 -1.91 18.30
CA SER A 81 4.82 -2.69 18.27
C SER A 81 4.84 -3.64 17.08
N VAL A 82 6.03 -3.85 16.50
CA VAL A 82 6.27 -4.89 15.49
C VAL A 82 7.28 -5.87 16.04
N PHE A 83 6.92 -7.15 16.12
CA PHE A 83 7.74 -8.20 16.73
C PHE A 83 7.72 -9.50 15.91
N PRO A 84 8.78 -10.35 16.00
CA PRO A 84 8.82 -11.63 15.30
C PRO A 84 7.72 -12.58 15.79
N ILE A 85 7.06 -13.28 14.85
CA ILE A 85 6.09 -14.35 15.17
C ILE A 85 6.79 -15.53 15.87
N ALA A 86 8.01 -15.83 15.42
CA ALA A 86 8.81 -16.92 15.99
C ALA A 86 9.06 -16.68 17.48
N ARG A 87 8.83 -17.71 18.27
CA ARG A 87 9.11 -17.63 19.70
C ARG A 87 10.61 -17.65 19.97
N ASP A 88 11.01 -17.07 21.08
CA ASP A 88 12.38 -17.14 21.56
C ASP A 88 12.73 -18.61 21.87
N PRO A 89 13.79 -19.16 21.28
CA PRO A 89 14.12 -20.58 21.40
C PRO A 89 14.57 -21.00 22.79
N GLU A 90 15.03 -20.07 23.62
CA GLU A 90 15.52 -20.36 24.98
C GLU A 90 14.39 -20.30 26.00
N THR A 91 13.49 -19.29 25.86
CA THR A 91 12.44 -19.07 26.87
C THR A 91 11.07 -19.60 26.42
N GLY A 92 10.86 -19.86 25.14
CA GLY A 92 9.56 -20.21 24.55
C GLY A 92 8.55 -19.05 24.52
N GLN A 93 8.94 -17.86 25.00
CA GLN A 93 8.12 -16.68 25.06
C GLN A 93 8.18 -15.88 23.75
N ARG A 94 7.38 -14.81 23.63
CA ARG A 94 7.52 -13.90 22.50
C ARG A 94 8.90 -13.26 22.48
N GLN A 95 9.38 -12.95 21.30
CA GLN A 95 10.58 -12.15 21.16
C GLN A 95 10.30 -10.67 21.43
N LEU A 96 11.35 -9.92 21.74
CA LEU A 96 11.30 -8.47 21.88
C LEU A 96 10.86 -7.86 20.55
N GLU A 97 10.07 -6.80 20.62
CA GLU A 97 9.72 -5.99 19.46
C GLU A 97 10.99 -5.41 18.81
N GLU A 98 10.98 -5.38 17.48
CA GLU A 98 12.04 -4.76 16.70
C GLU A 98 11.77 -3.28 16.45
N LEU A 99 10.49 -2.94 16.29
CA LEU A 99 10.04 -1.56 16.08
C LEU A 99 8.96 -1.23 17.10
N ALA A 100 8.99 -0.01 17.61
CA ALA A 100 7.96 0.56 18.46
C ALA A 100 7.54 1.93 17.94
N PHE A 101 6.26 2.26 18.09
CA PHE A 101 5.66 3.50 17.66
C PHE A 101 4.85 4.11 18.78
N GLU A 102 5.03 5.40 19.00
CA GLU A 102 4.29 6.22 19.96
C GLU A 102 3.45 7.26 19.22
N VAL A 103 2.27 7.54 19.72
CA VAL A 103 1.41 8.62 19.25
C VAL A 103 1.42 9.74 20.28
N VAL A 104 1.89 10.90 19.89
CA VAL A 104 1.97 12.06 20.77
C VAL A 104 0.93 13.08 20.33
N SER A 105 -0.10 13.32 21.16
CA SER A 105 -1.12 14.34 20.93
C SER A 105 -0.98 15.47 21.96
N THR A 106 -1.58 15.33 23.11
CA THR A 106 -1.50 16.28 24.22
C THR A 106 -0.31 16.01 25.13
N GLU A 107 0.22 14.81 25.12
CA GLU A 107 1.44 14.45 25.83
C GLU A 107 2.68 15.09 25.19
N SER A 108 3.72 15.29 26.01
CA SER A 108 4.97 15.83 25.49
C SER A 108 5.85 14.74 24.86
N LEU A 109 6.61 15.10 23.83
CA LEU A 109 7.70 14.25 23.30
C LEU A 109 8.70 13.83 24.41
N SER A 110 8.73 14.51 25.56
CA SER A 110 9.57 14.13 26.69
C SER A 110 9.12 12.83 27.35
N HIS A 111 7.81 12.57 27.45
CA HIS A 111 7.31 11.30 27.98
C HIS A 111 7.63 10.16 27.01
N ALA A 112 7.31 10.36 25.73
CA ALA A 112 7.67 9.39 24.67
C ALA A 112 9.20 9.15 24.62
N ALA A 113 10.05 10.16 24.89
CA ALA A 113 11.50 10.01 24.94
C ALA A 113 11.95 9.09 26.07
N ARG A 114 11.35 9.20 27.27
CA ARG A 114 11.67 8.30 28.41
C ARG A 114 11.31 6.86 28.04
N LYS A 115 10.16 6.63 27.38
CA LYS A 115 9.75 5.30 26.92
C LYS A 115 10.69 4.78 25.85
N ALA A 116 11.03 5.59 24.85
CA ALA A 116 11.96 5.25 23.78
C ALA A 116 13.35 4.88 24.31
N GLN A 117 13.84 5.59 25.33
CA GLN A 117 15.09 5.27 25.98
C GLN A 117 15.04 3.89 26.63
N LYS A 118 14.02 3.58 27.46
CA LYS A 118 13.87 2.27 28.10
C LYS A 118 13.75 1.13 27.09
N LEU A 119 12.99 1.34 26.02
CA LEU A 119 12.83 0.36 24.95
C LEU A 119 14.15 0.09 24.21
N THR A 120 14.89 1.14 23.85
CA THR A 120 16.18 0.98 23.15
C THR A 120 17.27 0.41 24.05
N GLU A 121 17.32 0.77 25.33
CA GLU A 121 18.20 0.15 26.34
C GLU A 121 17.90 -1.34 26.50
N ARG A 122 16.61 -1.74 26.42
CA ARG A 122 16.21 -3.16 26.43
C ARG A 122 16.65 -3.91 25.19
N GLY A 123 16.79 -3.23 24.04
CA GLY A 123 17.23 -3.81 22.78
C GLY A 123 16.22 -3.66 21.64
N VAL A 124 15.13 -2.91 21.82
CA VAL A 124 14.25 -2.51 20.72
C VAL A 124 15.09 -1.71 19.73
N ARG A 125 15.09 -2.12 18.47
CA ARG A 125 16.04 -1.64 17.50
C ARG A 125 15.74 -0.23 17.02
N ARG A 126 14.47 0.12 16.84
CA ARG A 126 14.04 1.44 16.40
C ARG A 126 12.75 1.86 17.11
N VAL A 127 12.70 3.09 17.55
CA VAL A 127 11.51 3.67 18.15
C VAL A 127 11.16 4.95 17.43
N PHE A 128 9.89 5.07 17.05
CA PHE A 128 9.34 6.21 16.32
C PHE A 128 8.27 6.90 17.17
N ALA A 129 8.07 8.18 16.94
CA ALA A 129 6.90 8.89 17.46
C ALA A 129 6.23 9.72 16.37
N VAL A 130 4.90 9.78 16.42
CA VAL A 130 4.07 10.60 15.53
C VAL A 130 3.46 11.73 16.35
N ASP A 131 3.98 12.94 16.14
CA ASP A 131 3.50 14.18 16.74
C ASP A 131 2.29 14.65 15.93
N VAL A 132 1.09 14.39 16.48
CA VAL A 132 -0.18 14.63 15.78
C VAL A 132 -0.43 16.12 15.58
N GLU A 133 -0.09 16.95 16.58
CA GLU A 133 -0.29 18.40 16.50
C GLU A 133 0.61 19.06 15.46
N ARG A 134 1.88 18.63 15.41
CA ARG A 134 2.86 19.20 14.47
C ARG A 134 2.91 18.45 13.14
N GLN A 135 2.09 17.43 12.97
CA GLN A 135 2.00 16.59 11.76
C GLN A 135 3.37 16.13 11.26
N ARG A 136 4.17 15.59 12.16
CA ARG A 136 5.52 15.10 11.86
C ARG A 136 5.76 13.74 12.51
N ALA A 137 6.62 12.96 11.89
CA ALA A 137 7.17 11.74 12.48
C ALA A 137 8.64 11.98 12.88
N VAL A 138 9.03 11.35 13.96
CA VAL A 138 10.39 11.42 14.51
C VAL A 138 10.88 10.02 14.85
N GLU A 139 12.19 9.82 14.80
CA GLU A 139 12.85 8.58 15.20
C GLU A 139 13.79 8.84 16.36
N TRP A 140 13.79 7.97 17.36
CA TRP A 140 14.68 8.08 18.51
C TRP A 140 16.11 7.69 18.13
N SER A 141 17.06 8.54 18.48
CA SER A 141 18.48 8.23 18.41
C SER A 141 19.00 7.88 19.80
N ALA A 142 19.29 6.61 20.04
CA ALA A 142 19.89 6.16 21.29
C ALA A 142 21.29 6.74 21.51
N GLU A 143 22.02 7.05 20.43
CA GLU A 143 23.34 7.64 20.49
C GLU A 143 23.32 9.07 21.06
N THR A 144 22.36 9.89 20.63
CA THR A 144 22.25 11.29 21.06
C THR A 144 21.23 11.51 22.16
N GLY A 145 20.43 10.49 22.52
CA GLY A 145 19.35 10.59 23.49
C GLY A 145 18.27 11.61 23.06
N SER A 146 17.98 11.69 21.77
CA SER A 146 17.08 12.71 21.23
C SER A 146 16.30 12.25 20.00
N TRP A 147 15.20 12.93 19.72
CA TRP A 147 14.38 12.70 18.56
C TRP A 147 14.98 13.36 17.30
N ARG A 148 15.10 12.59 16.23
CA ARG A 148 15.44 13.06 14.88
C ARG A 148 14.16 13.20 14.06
N ILE A 149 13.90 14.37 13.49
CA ILE A 149 12.76 14.59 12.59
C ILE A 149 13.01 13.82 11.30
N LEU A 150 12.01 13.05 10.86
CA LEU A 150 12.04 12.36 9.58
C LEU A 150 11.54 13.30 8.48
N ASP A 151 12.17 13.22 7.31
CA ASP A 151 11.70 13.92 6.13
C ASP A 151 10.33 13.37 5.72
N HIS A 152 9.38 14.27 5.43
CA HIS A 152 8.02 13.91 5.04
C HIS A 152 7.96 13.04 3.79
N ASP A 153 8.85 13.27 2.83
CA ASP A 153 8.89 12.55 1.55
C ASP A 153 9.78 11.29 1.60
N ALA A 154 10.41 11.02 2.75
CA ALA A 154 11.21 9.83 2.94
C ALA A 154 10.34 8.58 3.15
N VAL A 155 11.00 7.42 3.04
CA VAL A 155 10.45 6.12 3.39
C VAL A 155 11.25 5.49 4.52
N ILE A 156 10.59 4.76 5.38
CA ILE A 156 11.22 3.93 6.41
C ILE A 156 11.42 2.55 5.79
N GLU A 157 12.67 2.24 5.48
CA GLU A 157 13.08 0.89 5.11
C GLU A 157 13.45 0.12 6.36
N ASP A 158 12.95 -1.09 6.48
CA ASP A 158 13.22 -1.97 7.60
C ASP A 158 13.04 -3.44 7.23
N ARG A 159 13.84 -4.33 7.85
CA ARG A 159 13.75 -5.77 7.61
C ARG A 159 12.42 -6.38 8.06
N ALA A 160 11.75 -5.74 9.01
CA ALA A 160 10.44 -6.17 9.48
C ALA A 160 9.32 -5.84 8.49
N PHE A 161 9.57 -5.00 7.48
CA PHE A 161 8.60 -4.59 6.49
C PHE A 161 8.77 -5.35 5.18
N ALA A 162 7.66 -5.84 4.62
CA ALA A 162 7.60 -6.38 3.26
C ALA A 162 7.59 -5.26 2.21
N ALA A 163 7.11 -4.07 2.57
CA ALA A 163 7.10 -2.87 1.73
C ALA A 163 7.61 -1.68 2.55
N PRO A 164 8.43 -0.77 1.97
CA PRO A 164 8.85 0.46 2.64
C PRO A 164 7.65 1.27 3.12
N LEU A 165 7.74 1.81 4.34
CA LEU A 165 6.69 2.60 4.96
C LEU A 165 6.90 4.09 4.70
N PRO A 166 6.04 4.78 3.91
CA PRO A 166 6.19 6.21 3.68
C PRO A 166 5.96 7.02 4.96
N VAL A 167 6.88 7.94 5.28
CA VAL A 167 6.76 8.83 6.45
C VAL A 167 5.47 9.66 6.37
N ALA A 168 5.12 10.13 5.17
CA ALA A 168 3.88 10.85 4.92
C ALA A 168 2.61 10.07 5.32
N ALA A 169 2.61 8.74 5.24
CA ALA A 169 1.48 7.90 5.62
C ALA A 169 1.26 7.85 7.13
N LEU A 170 2.32 8.01 7.94
CA LEU A 170 2.21 8.08 9.40
C LEU A 170 1.45 9.33 9.87
N VAL A 171 1.56 10.43 9.13
CA VAL A 171 1.00 11.74 9.53
C VAL A 171 -0.26 12.14 8.78
N SER A 172 -0.52 11.59 7.59
CA SER A 172 -1.66 11.91 6.73
C SER A 172 -2.58 10.71 6.53
N ALA A 173 -3.85 10.85 6.93
CA ALA A 173 -4.85 9.79 6.75
C ALA A 173 -5.09 9.43 5.27
N ALA A 174 -5.13 10.43 4.39
CA ALA A 174 -5.34 10.21 2.95
C ALA A 174 -4.17 9.44 2.30
N LYS A 175 -2.94 9.69 2.76
CA LYS A 175 -1.75 8.97 2.27
C LYS A 175 -1.60 7.58 2.87
N ALA A 176 -2.19 7.35 4.06
CA ALA A 176 -2.17 6.04 4.70
C ALA A 176 -2.93 4.99 3.89
N ASP A 177 -4.11 5.31 3.38
CA ASP A 177 -4.94 4.39 2.58
C ASP A 177 -4.21 3.96 1.29
N ASP A 178 -3.60 4.92 0.58
CA ASP A 178 -2.79 4.63 -0.60
C ASP A 178 -1.57 3.76 -0.29
N ALA A 179 -0.90 4.04 0.83
CA ALA A 179 0.27 3.29 1.27
C ALA A 179 -0.10 1.84 1.64
N MET A 180 -1.22 1.65 2.37
CA MET A 180 -1.74 0.32 2.69
C MET A 180 -2.09 -0.48 1.43
N ALA A 181 -2.77 0.12 0.48
CA ALA A 181 -3.11 -0.55 -0.78
C ALA A 181 -1.86 -1.01 -1.54
N ARG A 182 -0.84 -0.15 -1.66
CA ARG A 182 0.44 -0.48 -2.29
C ARG A 182 1.20 -1.59 -1.54
N ALA A 183 1.24 -1.52 -0.22
CA ALA A 183 1.90 -2.55 0.60
C ALA A 183 1.23 -3.91 0.43
N LEU A 184 -0.11 -3.98 0.41
CA LEU A 184 -0.86 -5.20 0.15
C LEU A 184 -0.59 -5.78 -1.25
N LEU A 185 -0.38 -4.94 -2.26
CA LEU A 185 0.05 -5.39 -3.59
C LEU A 185 1.46 -5.99 -3.55
N VAL A 186 2.41 -5.37 -2.83
CA VAL A 186 3.78 -5.90 -2.64
C VAL A 186 3.73 -7.26 -1.93
N LYS A 187 2.89 -7.39 -0.90
CA LYS A 187 2.63 -8.66 -0.18
C LYS A 187 1.86 -9.68 -1.03
N ARG A 188 1.48 -9.33 -2.27
CA ARG A 188 0.70 -10.17 -3.18
C ARG A 188 -0.61 -10.64 -2.54
N ASN A 189 -1.34 -9.73 -1.91
CA ASN A 189 -2.67 -10.02 -1.37
C ASN A 189 -3.54 -10.69 -2.45
N ARG A 190 -4.06 -11.88 -2.16
CA ARG A 190 -4.75 -12.73 -3.14
C ARG A 190 -5.98 -12.06 -3.76
N VAL A 191 -6.72 -11.28 -2.97
CA VAL A 191 -7.93 -10.59 -3.45
C VAL A 191 -7.57 -9.50 -4.45
N LEU A 192 -6.55 -8.67 -4.13
CA LEU A 192 -6.10 -7.61 -5.02
C LEU A 192 -5.48 -8.16 -6.30
N VAL A 193 -4.65 -9.20 -6.20
CA VAL A 193 -4.05 -9.86 -7.38
C VAL A 193 -5.13 -10.44 -8.27
N ALA A 194 -6.11 -11.16 -7.71
CA ALA A 194 -7.22 -11.73 -8.47
C ALA A 194 -8.05 -10.65 -9.18
N ALA A 195 -8.37 -9.55 -8.49
CA ALA A 195 -9.11 -8.42 -9.07
C ALA A 195 -8.35 -7.77 -10.25
N LEU A 196 -7.04 -7.61 -10.13
CA LEU A 196 -6.20 -7.08 -11.20
C LEU A 196 -6.11 -8.01 -12.40
N ASP A 197 -6.02 -9.34 -12.17
CA ASP A 197 -5.97 -10.34 -13.22
C ASP A 197 -7.32 -10.44 -13.97
N GLU A 198 -8.45 -10.34 -13.25
CA GLU A 198 -9.77 -10.27 -13.84
C GLU A 198 -9.94 -9.04 -14.74
N GLN A 199 -9.56 -7.87 -14.26
CA GLN A 199 -9.57 -6.62 -15.03
C GLN A 199 -8.69 -6.71 -16.28
N ARG A 200 -7.50 -7.28 -16.16
CA ARG A 200 -6.59 -7.49 -17.29
C ARG A 200 -7.20 -8.46 -18.34
N SER A 201 -7.80 -9.56 -17.88
CA SER A 201 -8.43 -10.54 -18.75
C SER A 201 -9.64 -9.96 -19.48
N ALA A 202 -10.46 -9.18 -18.78
CA ALA A 202 -11.60 -8.45 -19.38
C ALA A 202 -11.13 -7.47 -20.45
N GLY A 203 -10.12 -6.64 -20.13
CA GLY A 203 -9.53 -5.69 -21.08
C GLY A 203 -8.94 -6.37 -22.32
N GLN A 204 -8.22 -7.49 -22.14
CA GLN A 204 -7.69 -8.27 -23.26
C GLN A 204 -8.80 -8.86 -24.14
N SER A 205 -9.86 -9.36 -23.53
CA SER A 205 -11.00 -9.95 -24.26
C SER A 205 -11.73 -8.87 -25.06
N GLN A 206 -11.95 -7.72 -24.46
CA GLN A 206 -12.57 -6.57 -25.13
C GLN A 206 -11.69 -6.06 -26.28
N GLY A 207 -10.39 -5.87 -26.06
CA GLY A 207 -9.47 -5.42 -27.09
C GLY A 207 -9.37 -6.39 -28.28
N LYS A 208 -9.42 -7.73 -28.02
CA LYS A 208 -9.47 -8.74 -29.08
C LYS A 208 -10.78 -8.66 -29.89
N LEU A 209 -11.91 -8.41 -29.24
CA LEU A 209 -13.19 -8.26 -29.91
C LEU A 209 -13.21 -7.01 -30.78
N GLU A 210 -12.77 -5.88 -30.22
CA GLU A 210 -12.68 -4.60 -30.94
C GLU A 210 -11.72 -4.69 -32.14
N GLY A 211 -10.52 -5.22 -31.96
CA GLY A 211 -9.57 -5.42 -33.05
C GLY A 211 -10.07 -6.37 -34.14
N LYS A 212 -10.84 -7.43 -33.76
CA LYS A 212 -11.47 -8.32 -34.74
C LYS A 212 -12.58 -7.63 -35.55
N LEU A 213 -13.36 -6.76 -34.91
CA LEU A 213 -14.39 -5.98 -35.60
C LEU A 213 -13.75 -4.94 -36.52
N GLU A 214 -12.76 -4.23 -36.03
CA GLU A 214 -12.02 -3.22 -36.81
C GLU A 214 -11.33 -3.84 -38.02
N GLY A 215 -10.57 -4.93 -37.84
CA GLY A 215 -9.92 -5.64 -38.95
C GLY A 215 -10.91 -6.21 -39.97
N LYS A 216 -12.13 -6.61 -39.54
CA LYS A 216 -13.19 -7.01 -40.50
C LYS A 216 -13.73 -5.83 -41.31
N LEU A 217 -13.85 -4.66 -40.72
CA LEU A 217 -14.29 -3.43 -41.43
C LEU A 217 -13.21 -2.98 -42.42
N GLU A 218 -11.95 -2.92 -41.98
CA GLU A 218 -10.80 -2.61 -42.83
C GLU A 218 -10.71 -3.54 -44.02
N GLY A 219 -10.71 -4.85 -43.78
CA GLY A 219 -10.66 -5.83 -44.85
C GLY A 219 -11.82 -5.74 -45.87
N LYS A 220 -13.03 -5.35 -45.41
CA LYS A 220 -14.15 -5.10 -46.31
C LYS A 220 -13.96 -3.80 -47.13
N LEU A 221 -13.40 -2.77 -46.51
CA LEU A 221 -13.08 -1.51 -47.24
C LEU A 221 -11.96 -1.70 -48.25
N GLU A 222 -10.92 -2.48 -47.91
CA GLU A 222 -9.86 -2.86 -48.85
C GLU A 222 -10.42 -3.67 -50.03
N ALA A 223 -11.29 -4.67 -49.74
CA ALA A 223 -11.96 -5.45 -50.80
C ALA A 223 -12.85 -4.57 -51.70
N LEU A 224 -13.56 -3.59 -51.13
CA LEU A 224 -14.35 -2.60 -51.88
C LEU A 224 -13.48 -1.79 -52.82
N LEU A 225 -12.37 -1.25 -52.33
CA LEU A 225 -11.43 -0.44 -53.13
C LEU A 225 -10.80 -1.29 -54.25
N ALA A 226 -10.38 -2.50 -53.95
CA ALA A 226 -9.84 -3.44 -54.95
C ALA A 226 -10.87 -3.80 -56.03
N MET A 227 -12.13 -3.96 -55.66
CA MET A 227 -13.23 -4.28 -56.62
C MET A 227 -13.52 -3.08 -57.54
N LEU A 228 -13.54 -1.85 -57.00
CA LEU A 228 -13.71 -0.64 -57.78
C LEU A 228 -12.57 -0.46 -58.77
N GLU A 229 -11.33 -0.65 -58.33
CA GLU A 229 -10.14 -0.56 -59.15
C GLU A 229 -10.11 -1.59 -60.27
N ALA A 230 -10.46 -2.87 -59.99
CA ALA A 230 -10.56 -3.92 -60.97
C ALA A 230 -11.62 -3.65 -62.05
N ARG A 231 -12.63 -2.82 -61.75
CA ARG A 231 -13.65 -2.36 -62.70
C ARG A 231 -13.28 -1.05 -63.41
N GLY A 232 -12.08 -0.51 -63.17
CA GLY A 232 -11.65 0.76 -63.77
C GLY A 232 -12.31 2.01 -63.15
N LEU A 233 -12.93 1.83 -61.95
CA LEU A 233 -13.58 2.94 -61.21
C LEU A 233 -12.62 3.40 -60.10
N SER A 234 -11.70 4.30 -60.43
CA SER A 234 -10.74 4.84 -59.46
C SER A 234 -11.39 5.97 -58.61
N PRO A 235 -11.51 5.79 -57.28
CA PRO A 235 -12.01 6.82 -56.40
C PRO A 235 -11.09 8.06 -56.43
N THR A 236 -11.67 9.22 -56.42
CA THR A 236 -10.94 10.45 -56.11
C THR A 236 -10.42 10.43 -54.69
N GLU A 237 -9.42 11.24 -54.34
CA GLU A 237 -8.90 11.31 -52.99
C GLU A 237 -9.98 11.61 -51.93
N ALA A 238 -10.91 12.49 -52.22
CA ALA A 238 -12.05 12.82 -51.35
C ALA A 238 -12.98 11.63 -51.14
N GLU A 239 -13.33 10.90 -52.24
CA GLU A 239 -14.18 9.69 -52.18
C GLU A 239 -13.45 8.57 -51.40
N ARG A 240 -12.16 8.39 -51.60
CA ARG A 240 -11.36 7.42 -50.90
C ARG A 240 -11.35 7.69 -49.39
N GLN A 241 -11.13 8.94 -48.99
CA GLN A 241 -11.21 9.32 -47.56
C GLN A 241 -12.61 9.11 -46.99
N GLN A 242 -13.67 9.38 -47.73
CA GLN A 242 -15.04 9.16 -47.31
C GLN A 242 -15.35 7.66 -47.13
N LEU A 243 -14.87 6.80 -48.03
CA LEU A 243 -14.98 5.36 -47.93
C LEU A 243 -14.24 4.83 -46.68
N LEU A 244 -13.00 5.26 -46.49
CA LEU A 244 -12.13 4.81 -45.36
C LEU A 244 -12.62 5.34 -44.01
N ALA A 245 -13.35 6.45 -43.95
CA ALA A 245 -13.93 7.01 -42.75
C ALA A 245 -15.22 6.27 -42.28
N GLN A 246 -15.79 5.39 -43.11
CA GLN A 246 -17.02 4.68 -42.75
C GLN A 246 -16.75 3.64 -41.68
N ARG A 247 -17.61 3.62 -40.65
CA ARG A 247 -17.53 2.68 -39.53
C ARG A 247 -18.79 1.80 -39.37
N ASP A 248 -19.84 2.08 -40.12
CA ASP A 248 -21.06 1.29 -40.12
C ASP A 248 -20.89 0.00 -40.94
N PRO A 249 -20.92 -1.17 -40.33
CA PRO A 249 -20.76 -2.46 -41.02
C PRO A 249 -21.82 -2.74 -42.05
N ALA A 250 -23.08 -2.28 -41.83
CA ALA A 250 -24.20 -2.46 -42.74
C ALA A 250 -24.03 -1.64 -44.02
N ARG A 251 -23.58 -0.38 -43.83
CA ARG A 251 -23.32 0.52 -44.96
C ARG A 251 -22.14 0.08 -45.82
N ILE A 252 -21.06 -0.41 -45.18
CA ILE A 252 -19.93 -0.98 -45.92
C ILE A 252 -20.36 -2.24 -46.68
N ALA A 253 -21.18 -3.09 -46.10
CA ALA A 253 -21.70 -4.27 -46.79
C ALA A 253 -22.60 -3.91 -47.99
N ALA A 254 -23.45 -2.90 -47.82
CA ALA A 254 -24.28 -2.37 -48.93
C ALA A 254 -23.41 -1.81 -50.07
N TRP A 255 -22.37 -1.04 -49.74
CA TRP A 255 -21.42 -0.53 -50.73
C TRP A 255 -20.69 -1.65 -51.47
N LEU A 256 -20.25 -2.66 -50.73
CA LEU A 256 -19.53 -3.81 -51.32
C LEU A 256 -20.44 -4.57 -52.33
N ALA A 257 -21.71 -4.76 -51.99
CA ALA A 257 -22.68 -5.39 -52.90
C ALA A 257 -22.96 -4.49 -54.15
N ALA A 258 -23.11 -3.22 -53.97
CA ALA A 258 -23.37 -2.29 -55.04
C ALA A 258 -22.16 -2.03 -55.95
N ALA A 259 -20.93 -2.16 -55.41
CA ALA A 259 -19.70 -2.01 -56.15
C ALA A 259 -19.58 -2.98 -57.33
N ALA A 260 -20.29 -4.09 -57.33
CA ALA A 260 -20.37 -5.02 -58.47
C ALA A 260 -21.06 -4.43 -59.69
N HIS A 261 -21.96 -3.45 -59.53
CA HIS A 261 -22.86 -3.00 -60.59
C HIS A 261 -22.87 -1.47 -60.79
N CYS A 262 -22.33 -0.68 -59.85
CA CYS A 262 -22.31 0.79 -59.92
C CYS A 262 -21.58 1.27 -61.19
N LYS A 263 -21.98 2.46 -61.71
CA LYS A 263 -21.31 3.11 -62.85
C LYS A 263 -20.29 4.14 -62.44
N SER A 264 -20.35 4.60 -61.17
CA SER A 264 -19.42 5.52 -60.60
C SER A 264 -19.29 5.31 -59.09
N VAL A 265 -18.19 5.78 -58.47
CA VAL A 265 -18.00 5.70 -57.01
C VAL A 265 -19.03 6.55 -56.28
N GLY A 266 -19.43 7.67 -56.85
CA GLY A 266 -20.44 8.58 -56.26
C GLY A 266 -21.82 7.91 -56.04
N GLU A 267 -22.18 6.91 -56.86
CA GLU A 267 -23.45 6.17 -56.70
C GLU A 267 -23.51 5.41 -55.36
N LEU A 268 -22.35 4.96 -54.81
CA LEU A 268 -22.29 4.26 -53.56
C LEU A 268 -22.76 5.12 -52.37
N PHE A 269 -22.45 6.42 -52.42
CA PHE A 269 -22.80 7.32 -51.32
C PHE A 269 -24.30 7.66 -51.26
N GLY A 270 -25.03 7.46 -52.38
CA GLY A 270 -26.49 7.63 -52.47
C GLY A 270 -27.30 6.43 -51.96
N ILE A 271 -26.66 5.32 -51.57
CA ILE A 271 -27.34 4.15 -51.08
C ILE A 271 -27.81 4.37 -49.63
N SER A 272 -29.11 4.43 -49.43
CA SER A 272 -29.72 4.40 -48.10
C SER A 272 -29.79 2.97 -47.61
N THR A 273 -29.30 2.75 -46.36
CA THR A 273 -29.41 1.48 -45.65
C THR A 273 -30.74 1.34 -44.94
#